data_65bc6fe414085f9a15f9acdc27c58025
#
_entry.id   65bc6fe414085f9a15f9acdc27c58025
#
_cell.length_a   1.000
_cell.length_b   1.000
_cell.length_c   1.000
_cell.angle_alpha   90.00
_cell.angle_beta   90.00
_cell.angle_gamma   90.00
#
_symmetry.space_group_name_H-M   'P 1'
#
loop_
_entity.id
_entity.type
_entity.pdbx_description
1 polymer ?
#
loop_
_entity_poly.entity_id
_entity_poly.type
_entity_poly.pdbx_seq_one_letter_code
_entity_poly.pdbx_strand_id
1 'polypeptide(L)'
;GSTFGNGKDIAVLNEAGGREIRITDQLSSHLAYILTLYRHRKETIENITKIIDQYTESVKSDMGYIAPHVKITTCRNIKNVKIGSHATIDSAIELVNGSINSNASDPVYIGNGVIAKNFIISSGVQATDDTLIENCFIGQGTLLGKHFSIYDSVYFCNCQGFHGEACAIFGGPFTVTHHKSSLLIAGLFSFLNAGSGSNQSNHMYKLGPIHQGVVERGSKTTSDSYILWPAKIGAFSLVMGRHTHHSDTSNLPFSYLIENDNETYIVPGINIKSVGTIRDAQKWPKRDRRKDPNKLDQINFNLLSPYTIQKMYAGIDILNTLRSLSGETSHTYSYQSTIINQ
;
A
#
# COMPACT_ATOMS: atom_id res chain seq x y z
N GLY A 1 11.91 23.84 -16.91
CA GLY A 1 10.82 23.99 -15.94
C GLY A 1 10.68 22.78 -15.03
N SER A 2 9.97 22.95 -13.91
CA SER A 2 9.63 21.86 -12.99
C SER A 2 8.30 21.22 -13.37
N THR A 3 8.18 19.91 -13.22
CA THR A 3 6.90 19.17 -13.33
C THR A 3 6.24 18.94 -11.96
N PHE A 4 6.85 19.45 -10.90
CA PHE A 4 6.34 19.38 -9.52
C PHE A 4 6.03 17.94 -9.09
N GLY A 5 6.94 17.01 -9.37
CA GLY A 5 6.79 15.58 -9.06
C GLY A 5 5.99 14.78 -10.07
N ASN A 6 5.24 15.42 -10.98
CA ASN A 6 4.54 14.69 -12.04
C ASN A 6 5.54 14.11 -13.04
N GLY A 7 5.26 12.91 -13.55
CA GLY A 7 6.13 12.20 -14.50
C GLY A 7 7.36 11.56 -13.85
N LYS A 8 7.49 11.58 -12.51
CA LYS A 8 8.56 10.88 -11.82
C LYS A 8 8.32 9.37 -11.90
N ASP A 9 9.31 8.64 -12.37
CA ASP A 9 9.33 7.18 -12.33
C ASP A 9 9.71 6.72 -10.93
N ILE A 10 8.94 5.77 -10.37
CA ILE A 10 9.18 5.19 -9.05
C ILE A 10 9.14 3.66 -9.11
N ALA A 11 10.02 3.01 -8.34
CA ALA A 11 10.21 1.57 -8.34
C ALA A 11 9.20 0.87 -7.41
N VAL A 12 8.00 0.60 -7.90
CA VAL A 12 6.95 -0.09 -7.14
C VAL A 12 7.07 -1.60 -7.27
N LEU A 13 6.96 -2.32 -6.17
CA LEU A 13 7.07 -3.79 -6.04
C LEU A 13 8.45 -4.38 -6.34
N ASN A 14 9.46 -3.56 -6.54
CA ASN A 14 10.82 -4.05 -6.76
C ASN A 14 11.84 -3.04 -6.26
N GLU A 15 12.40 -3.28 -5.11
CA GLU A 15 13.40 -2.42 -4.47
C GLU A 15 14.65 -2.21 -5.34
N ALA A 16 14.99 -3.18 -6.18
CA ALA A 16 16.12 -3.08 -7.10
C ALA A 16 15.81 -2.32 -8.41
N GLY A 17 14.57 -1.84 -8.60
CA GLY A 17 14.13 -1.15 -9.81
C GLY A 17 13.78 -2.10 -10.97
N GLY A 18 13.51 -1.52 -12.16
CA GLY A 18 13.12 -2.24 -13.38
C GLY A 18 11.63 -2.50 -13.54
N ARG A 19 10.81 -1.91 -12.68
CA ARG A 19 9.34 -1.97 -12.75
C ARG A 19 8.69 -0.65 -12.36
N GLU A 20 9.32 0.42 -12.77
CA GLU A 20 8.89 1.77 -12.46
C GLU A 20 7.51 2.05 -13.04
N ILE A 21 6.74 2.83 -12.31
CA ILE A 21 5.52 3.48 -12.80
C ILE A 21 5.67 4.99 -12.68
N ARG A 22 5.02 5.73 -13.59
CA ARG A 22 5.00 7.19 -13.53
C ARG A 22 3.89 7.69 -12.65
N ILE A 23 4.24 8.52 -11.68
CA ILE A 23 3.26 9.17 -10.82
C ILE A 23 2.79 10.49 -11.41
N THR A 24 1.52 10.83 -11.17
CA THR A 24 0.93 12.14 -11.44
C THR A 24 -0.01 12.53 -10.33
N ASP A 25 -0.37 13.79 -10.22
CA ASP A 25 -1.34 14.28 -9.23
C ASP A 25 -2.80 13.81 -9.50
N GLN A 26 -3.04 13.13 -10.62
CA GLN A 26 -4.30 12.49 -10.98
C GLN A 26 -4.26 10.95 -10.80
N LEU A 27 -3.19 10.42 -10.21
CA LEU A 27 -3.02 8.97 -10.06
C LEU A 27 -4.04 8.40 -9.08
N SER A 28 -4.80 7.40 -9.52
CA SER A 28 -5.65 6.56 -8.66
C SER A 28 -5.01 5.20 -8.41
N SER A 29 -5.43 4.52 -7.34
CA SER A 29 -4.99 3.14 -7.07
C SER A 29 -5.34 2.18 -8.21
N HIS A 30 -6.43 2.42 -8.92
CA HIS A 30 -6.86 1.62 -10.06
C HIS A 30 -5.90 1.76 -11.25
N LEU A 31 -5.55 3.00 -11.60
CA LEU A 31 -4.60 3.26 -12.68
C LEU A 31 -3.21 2.73 -12.33
N ALA A 32 -2.74 2.97 -11.12
CA ALA A 32 -1.47 2.44 -10.64
C ALA A 32 -1.44 0.91 -10.64
N TYR A 33 -2.55 0.24 -10.29
CA TYR A 33 -2.67 -1.21 -10.34
C TYR A 33 -2.50 -1.74 -11.77
N ILE A 34 -3.12 -1.10 -12.76
CA ILE A 34 -2.95 -1.46 -14.18
C ILE A 34 -1.48 -1.28 -14.59
N LEU A 35 -0.88 -0.13 -14.31
CA LEU A 35 0.52 0.15 -14.65
C LEU A 35 1.48 -0.85 -14.00
N THR A 36 1.20 -1.31 -12.78
CA THR A 36 2.07 -2.18 -12.00
C THR A 36 1.93 -3.66 -12.39
N LEU A 37 0.71 -4.17 -12.56
CA LEU A 37 0.45 -5.61 -12.70
C LEU A 37 0.10 -6.07 -14.12
N TYR A 38 -0.28 -5.14 -15.02
CA TYR A 38 -0.65 -5.47 -16.40
C TYR A 38 0.46 -5.17 -17.43
N ARG A 39 1.73 -5.19 -17.02
CA ARG A 39 2.89 -4.88 -17.89
C ARG A 39 3.01 -5.79 -19.11
N HIS A 40 2.44 -6.99 -19.05
CA HIS A 40 2.34 -7.89 -20.20
C HIS A 40 1.42 -7.34 -21.32
N ARG A 41 0.58 -6.35 -21.04
CA ARG A 41 -0.26 -5.63 -22.00
C ARG A 41 0.48 -4.40 -22.54
N LYS A 42 1.59 -4.64 -23.25
CA LYS A 42 2.54 -3.60 -23.67
C LYS A 42 1.87 -2.39 -24.33
N GLU A 43 1.04 -2.60 -25.35
CA GLU A 43 0.34 -1.53 -26.06
C GLU A 43 -0.53 -0.67 -25.13
N THR A 44 -1.27 -1.31 -24.22
CA THR A 44 -2.10 -0.59 -23.23
C THR A 44 -1.24 0.27 -22.32
N ILE A 45 -0.15 -0.29 -21.81
CA ILE A 45 0.78 0.45 -20.91
C ILE A 45 1.44 1.61 -21.64
N GLU A 46 1.90 1.40 -22.88
CA GLU A 46 2.49 2.46 -23.71
C GLU A 46 1.50 3.60 -23.97
N ASN A 47 0.24 3.28 -24.29
CA ASN A 47 -0.79 4.30 -24.53
C ASN A 47 -1.12 5.09 -23.25
N ILE A 48 -1.22 4.42 -22.09
CA ILE A 48 -1.41 5.10 -20.79
C ILE A 48 -0.20 5.99 -20.49
N THR A 49 1.01 5.49 -20.71
CA THR A 49 2.25 6.26 -20.46
C THR A 49 2.30 7.51 -21.34
N LYS A 50 1.91 7.45 -22.61
CA LYS A 50 1.83 8.63 -23.49
C LYS A 50 0.85 9.68 -22.93
N ILE A 51 -0.29 9.27 -22.40
CA ILE A 51 -1.26 10.19 -21.78
C ILE A 51 -0.65 10.87 -20.55
N ILE A 52 0.05 10.08 -19.73
CA ILE A 52 0.78 10.60 -18.55
C ILE A 52 1.85 11.61 -18.98
N ASP A 53 2.61 11.32 -20.03
CA ASP A 53 3.64 12.22 -20.56
C ASP A 53 3.07 13.54 -21.06
N GLN A 54 1.96 13.49 -21.81
CA GLN A 54 1.24 14.68 -22.28
C GLN A 54 0.74 15.52 -21.10
N TYR A 55 0.18 14.87 -20.09
CA TYR A 55 -0.24 15.56 -18.87
C TYR A 55 0.94 16.21 -18.15
N THR A 56 2.04 15.47 -17.99
CA THR A 56 3.25 15.95 -17.33
C THR A 56 3.82 17.18 -17.99
N GLU A 57 3.88 17.20 -19.33
CA GLU A 57 4.31 18.41 -20.08
C GLU A 57 3.33 19.58 -19.91
N SER A 58 2.03 19.33 -19.81
CA SER A 58 1.02 20.37 -19.62
C SER A 58 1.09 21.09 -18.28
N VAL A 59 1.63 20.43 -17.23
CA VAL A 59 1.74 20.99 -15.88
C VAL A 59 3.13 21.61 -15.61
N LYS A 60 4.05 21.51 -16.56
CA LYS A 60 5.42 22.02 -16.46
C LYS A 60 5.45 23.54 -16.38
N SER A 61 6.24 24.08 -15.45
CA SER A 61 6.38 25.53 -15.28
C SER A 61 7.78 25.90 -14.80
N ASP A 62 8.24 27.08 -15.22
CA ASP A 62 9.48 27.68 -14.73
C ASP A 62 9.34 28.39 -13.38
N MET A 63 8.09 28.58 -12.93
CA MET A 63 7.77 29.24 -11.66
C MET A 63 7.06 28.27 -10.72
N GLY A 64 7.46 28.28 -9.45
CA GLY A 64 6.68 27.66 -8.38
C GLY A 64 5.33 28.38 -8.21
N TYR A 65 4.38 27.68 -7.61
CA TYR A 65 3.03 28.23 -7.42
C TYR A 65 2.57 28.05 -5.98
N ILE A 66 2.10 29.13 -5.37
CA ILE A 66 1.47 29.12 -4.05
C ILE A 66 0.05 29.69 -4.20
N ALA A 67 -0.94 28.87 -3.97
CA ALA A 67 -2.34 29.24 -4.08
C ALA A 67 -2.82 30.14 -2.92
N PRO A 68 -4.01 30.77 -3.00
CA PRO A 68 -4.56 31.57 -1.92
C PRO A 68 -4.76 30.80 -0.61
N HIS A 69 -4.71 31.54 0.52
CA HIS A 69 -4.93 31.02 1.88
C HIS A 69 -3.92 29.98 2.37
N VAL A 70 -2.77 29.85 1.72
CA VAL A 70 -1.65 29.02 2.19
C VAL A 70 -0.95 29.70 3.38
N LYS A 71 -0.63 28.92 4.40
CA LYS A 71 0.19 29.36 5.55
C LYS A 71 1.53 28.62 5.52
N ILE A 72 2.62 29.36 5.51
CA ILE A 72 3.97 28.80 5.58
C ILE A 72 4.69 29.48 6.74
N THR A 73 5.12 28.70 7.73
CA THR A 73 5.80 29.21 8.93
C THR A 73 7.06 28.40 9.20
N THR A 74 8.15 29.09 9.51
CA THR A 74 9.41 28.53 10.01
C THR A 74 10.01 27.40 9.13
N CYS A 75 9.70 27.36 7.83
CA CYS A 75 10.23 26.34 6.91
C CYS A 75 11.66 26.69 6.47
N ARG A 76 12.53 25.67 6.38
CA ARG A 76 13.93 25.86 6.02
C ARG A 76 14.14 25.96 4.50
N ASN A 77 13.55 25.06 3.73
CA ASN A 77 13.74 25.00 2.28
C ASN A 77 12.48 24.52 1.56
N ILE A 78 11.98 25.34 0.62
CA ILE A 78 10.89 24.98 -0.29
C ILE A 78 11.33 25.35 -1.70
N LYS A 79 11.49 24.34 -2.58
CA LYS A 79 12.01 24.54 -3.93
C LYS A 79 11.25 23.71 -4.96
N ASN A 80 10.80 24.36 -6.04
CA ASN A 80 10.06 23.69 -7.13
C ASN A 80 8.82 22.94 -6.61
N VAL A 81 8.00 23.59 -5.80
CA VAL A 81 6.78 23.01 -5.24
C VAL A 81 5.55 23.78 -5.71
N LYS A 82 4.53 23.07 -6.16
CA LYS A 82 3.19 23.61 -6.42
C LYS A 82 2.34 23.38 -5.18
N ILE A 83 1.87 24.44 -4.55
CA ILE A 83 1.11 24.38 -3.29
C ILE A 83 -0.32 24.82 -3.54
N GLY A 84 -1.26 23.90 -3.33
CA GLY A 84 -2.70 24.14 -3.44
C GLY A 84 -3.24 25.02 -2.30
N SER A 85 -4.45 25.53 -2.46
CA SER A 85 -5.04 26.49 -1.54
C SER A 85 -5.31 25.87 -0.15
N HIS A 86 -5.31 26.73 0.89
CA HIS A 86 -5.57 26.36 2.28
C HIS A 86 -4.56 25.35 2.88
N ALA A 87 -3.43 25.06 2.22
CA ALA A 87 -2.37 24.28 2.82
C ALA A 87 -1.75 24.99 4.02
N THR A 88 -1.39 24.22 5.02
CA THR A 88 -0.56 24.71 6.14
C THR A 88 0.75 23.94 6.15
N ILE A 89 1.87 24.66 6.08
CA ILE A 89 3.22 24.10 6.13
C ILE A 89 3.92 24.77 7.32
N ASP A 90 4.17 24.01 8.36
CA ASP A 90 4.71 24.54 9.61
C ASP A 90 5.97 23.77 10.03
N SER A 91 7.09 24.49 10.03
CA SER A 91 8.39 23.97 10.48
C SER A 91 8.92 22.75 9.69
N ALA A 92 8.55 22.64 8.40
CA ALA A 92 9.13 21.62 7.52
C ALA A 92 10.62 21.93 7.25
N ILE A 93 11.44 20.88 7.21
CA ILE A 93 12.88 21.01 6.93
C ILE A 93 13.09 21.21 5.44
N GLU A 94 12.54 20.35 4.59
CA GLU A 94 12.80 20.40 3.16
C GLU A 94 11.63 19.87 2.33
N LEU A 95 11.17 20.66 1.37
CA LEU A 95 10.18 20.28 0.38
C LEU A 95 10.74 20.61 -1.02
N VAL A 96 11.02 19.58 -1.82
CA VAL A 96 11.68 19.76 -3.12
C VAL A 96 11.02 18.93 -4.21
N ASN A 97 10.76 19.56 -5.37
CA ASN A 97 10.20 18.94 -6.56
C ASN A 97 8.89 18.20 -6.28
N GLY A 98 7.85 18.90 -5.86
CA GLY A 98 6.61 18.24 -5.49
C GLY A 98 5.34 19.04 -5.69
N SER A 99 4.21 18.34 -5.58
CA SER A 99 2.87 18.92 -5.54
C SER A 99 2.21 18.65 -4.19
N ILE A 100 1.56 19.68 -3.66
CA ILE A 100 0.69 19.63 -2.49
C ILE A 100 -0.71 20.00 -2.97
N ASN A 101 -1.56 19.02 -3.23
CA ASN A 101 -2.89 19.19 -3.82
C ASN A 101 -3.93 19.51 -2.75
N SER A 102 -3.73 20.60 -2.02
CA SER A 102 -4.61 21.08 -0.98
C SER A 102 -5.77 21.90 -1.53
N ASN A 103 -6.91 21.86 -0.87
CA ASN A 103 -8.06 22.73 -1.17
C ASN A 103 -8.86 23.07 0.11
N ALA A 104 -9.87 23.94 -0.02
CA ALA A 104 -10.65 24.42 1.12
C ALA A 104 -11.46 23.30 1.82
N SER A 105 -11.93 22.31 1.07
CA SER A 105 -12.75 21.20 1.60
C SER A 105 -11.91 20.20 2.37
N ASP A 106 -10.66 20.00 1.93
CA ASP A 106 -9.78 18.94 2.47
C ASP A 106 -8.32 19.43 2.49
N PRO A 107 -7.98 20.37 3.39
CA PRO A 107 -6.67 21.01 3.42
C PRO A 107 -5.57 20.02 3.84
N VAL A 108 -4.37 20.22 3.27
CA VAL A 108 -3.15 19.51 3.62
C VAL A 108 -2.44 20.17 4.78
N TYR A 109 -1.91 19.38 5.69
CA TYR A 109 -1.03 19.83 6.77
C TYR A 109 0.34 19.13 6.68
N ILE A 110 1.39 19.94 6.56
CA ILE A 110 2.79 19.50 6.64
C ILE A 110 3.39 20.10 7.91
N GLY A 111 3.77 19.26 8.84
CA GLY A 111 4.23 19.67 10.17
C GLY A 111 5.73 19.63 10.34
N ASN A 112 6.14 19.71 11.60
CA ASN A 112 7.52 19.84 12.03
C ASN A 112 8.41 18.70 11.52
N GLY A 113 9.61 19.08 11.06
CA GLY A 113 10.67 18.15 10.73
C GLY A 113 10.50 17.38 9.41
N VAL A 114 9.37 17.56 8.71
CA VAL A 114 9.09 16.82 7.47
C VAL A 114 10.12 17.14 6.38
N ILE A 115 10.61 16.07 5.75
CA ILE A 115 11.45 16.12 4.55
C ILE A 115 10.71 15.40 3.42
N ALA A 116 10.44 16.09 2.30
CA ALA A 116 9.79 15.48 1.14
C ALA A 116 10.52 15.88 -0.16
N LYS A 117 10.87 14.86 -0.96
CA LYS A 117 11.57 15.03 -2.25
C LYS A 117 10.91 14.20 -3.35
N ASN A 118 10.72 14.82 -4.54
CA ASN A 118 10.10 14.17 -5.69
C ASN A 118 8.75 13.53 -5.31
N PHE A 119 7.82 14.34 -4.84
CA PHE A 119 6.61 13.85 -4.19
C PHE A 119 5.33 14.42 -4.82
N ILE A 120 4.25 13.67 -4.63
CA ILE A 120 2.89 14.17 -4.80
C ILE A 120 2.13 13.88 -3.51
N ILE A 121 1.59 14.91 -2.90
CA ILE A 121 0.76 14.83 -1.69
C ILE A 121 -0.64 15.31 -2.05
N SER A 122 -1.62 14.42 -1.91
CA SER A 122 -3.03 14.67 -2.24
C SER A 122 -3.78 15.37 -1.09
N SER A 123 -5.02 15.81 -1.36
CA SER A 123 -5.86 16.53 -0.39
C SER A 123 -6.08 15.74 0.92
N GLY A 124 -6.18 16.47 2.02
CA GLY A 124 -6.44 15.93 3.35
C GLY A 124 -5.30 15.13 3.98
N VAL A 125 -4.14 15.08 3.34
CA VAL A 125 -2.95 14.44 3.92
C VAL A 125 -2.43 15.26 5.10
N GLN A 126 -2.02 14.57 6.15
CA GLN A 126 -1.25 15.13 7.25
C GLN A 126 0.08 14.39 7.36
N ALA A 127 1.19 15.09 7.21
CA ALA A 127 2.55 14.59 7.42
C ALA A 127 3.21 15.40 8.51
N THR A 128 3.67 14.73 9.58
CA THR A 128 4.17 15.39 10.80
C THR A 128 5.40 14.67 11.36
N ASP A 129 5.98 15.21 12.40
CA ASP A 129 6.91 14.54 13.31
C ASP A 129 8.07 13.84 12.58
N ASP A 130 8.89 14.61 11.87
CA ASP A 130 10.11 14.15 11.18
C ASP A 130 9.87 13.01 10.14
N THR A 131 8.70 13.03 9.50
CA THR A 131 8.40 12.07 8.42
C THR A 131 9.33 12.32 7.22
N LEU A 132 9.90 11.25 6.67
CA LEU A 132 10.69 11.26 5.44
C LEU A 132 9.88 10.68 4.26
N ILE A 133 9.77 11.46 3.18
CA ILE A 133 9.04 11.09 1.96
C ILE A 133 9.98 11.30 0.78
N GLU A 134 10.29 10.25 0.00
CA GLU A 134 11.15 10.39 -1.17
C GLU A 134 10.61 9.55 -2.34
N ASN A 135 10.49 10.16 -3.53
CA ASN A 135 9.97 9.50 -4.73
C ASN A 135 8.60 8.82 -4.46
N CYS A 136 7.61 9.56 -3.95
CA CYS A 136 6.35 8.98 -3.49
C CYS A 136 5.12 9.70 -4.00
N PHE A 137 4.05 8.91 -4.17
CA PHE A 137 2.67 9.40 -4.25
C PHE A 137 1.95 9.10 -2.93
N ILE A 138 1.44 10.15 -2.27
CA ILE A 138 0.69 10.06 -1.02
C ILE A 138 -0.75 10.46 -1.27
N GLY A 139 -1.66 9.49 -1.20
CA GLY A 139 -3.07 9.62 -1.54
C GLY A 139 -3.91 10.31 -0.47
N GLN A 140 -5.12 10.68 -0.86
CA GLN A 140 -6.05 11.51 -0.09
C GLN A 140 -6.31 10.99 1.32
N GLY A 141 -6.31 11.88 2.31
CA GLY A 141 -6.66 11.57 3.70
C GLY A 141 -5.65 10.65 4.42
N THR A 142 -4.45 10.48 3.89
CA THR A 142 -3.37 9.68 4.52
C THR A 142 -2.74 10.44 5.69
N LEU A 143 -2.36 9.70 6.72
CA LEU A 143 -1.68 10.22 7.90
C LEU A 143 -0.29 9.61 8.00
N LEU A 144 0.74 10.47 8.03
CA LEU A 144 2.13 10.08 8.23
C LEU A 144 2.71 10.84 9.42
N GLY A 145 3.51 10.18 10.24
CA GLY A 145 4.10 10.84 11.40
C GLY A 145 5.01 9.94 12.22
N LYS A 146 5.51 10.48 13.34
CA LYS A 146 6.31 9.75 14.32
C LYS A 146 7.52 9.07 13.70
N HIS A 147 8.29 9.83 12.90
CA HIS A 147 9.51 9.37 12.21
C HIS A 147 9.28 8.26 11.16
N PHE A 148 8.09 8.18 10.56
CA PHE A 148 7.85 7.23 9.48
C PHE A 148 8.68 7.59 8.26
N SER A 149 9.32 6.60 7.64
CA SER A 149 10.03 6.76 6.38
C SER A 149 9.33 6.00 5.25
N ILE A 150 9.17 6.68 4.11
CA ILE A 150 8.59 6.08 2.91
C ILE A 150 9.33 6.56 1.66
N TYR A 151 9.74 5.60 0.82
CA TYR A 151 10.43 5.92 -0.43
C TYR A 151 10.09 4.94 -1.55
N ASP A 152 10.22 5.42 -2.80
CA ASP A 152 9.92 4.70 -4.05
C ASP A 152 8.54 4.00 -4.02
N SER A 153 7.52 4.68 -3.45
CA SER A 153 6.25 4.04 -3.10
C SER A 153 5.03 4.83 -3.56
N VAL A 154 3.95 4.11 -3.81
CA VAL A 154 2.60 4.68 -3.86
C VAL A 154 1.82 4.27 -2.61
N TYR A 155 1.23 5.26 -1.93
CA TYR A 155 0.50 5.06 -0.69
C TYR A 155 -0.85 5.76 -0.82
N PHE A 156 -1.88 5.00 -1.19
CA PHE A 156 -3.19 5.52 -1.59
C PHE A 156 -4.03 6.00 -0.41
N CYS A 157 -5.30 6.29 -0.67
CA CYS A 157 -6.11 7.03 0.28
C CYS A 157 -6.32 6.32 1.63
N ASN A 158 -6.48 7.14 2.68
CA ASN A 158 -6.75 6.70 4.04
C ASN A 158 -5.68 5.79 4.68
N CYS A 159 -4.50 5.73 4.10
CA CYS A 159 -3.38 5.00 4.68
C CYS A 159 -2.87 5.65 5.97
N GLN A 160 -2.12 4.91 6.77
CA GLN A 160 -1.48 5.44 7.98
C GLN A 160 -0.09 4.83 8.12
N GLY A 161 0.91 5.71 8.24
CA GLY A 161 2.29 5.34 8.49
C GLY A 161 2.82 6.05 9.74
N PHE A 162 3.05 5.28 10.82
CA PHE A 162 3.65 5.79 12.05
C PHE A 162 4.79 4.88 12.46
N HIS A 163 5.93 5.46 12.78
CA HIS A 163 7.15 4.75 13.15
C HIS A 163 7.63 3.75 12.11
N GLY A 164 7.98 3.07 11.62
CA GLY A 164 8.27 2.02 10.66
C GLY A 164 8.80 2.56 9.34
N GLU A 165 8.93 1.65 8.39
CA GLU A 165 9.47 1.93 7.08
C GLU A 165 8.62 1.28 5.97
N ALA A 166 8.48 2.00 4.87
CA ALA A 166 7.91 1.49 3.64
C ALA A 166 8.85 1.80 2.45
N CYS A 167 9.19 0.77 1.68
CA CYS A 167 10.07 0.90 0.53
C CYS A 167 9.50 0.14 -0.66
N ALA A 168 9.44 0.78 -1.82
CA ALA A 168 9.00 0.18 -3.07
C ALA A 168 7.62 -0.51 -2.98
N ILE A 169 6.70 0.02 -2.16
CA ILE A 169 5.40 -0.61 -1.95
C ILE A 169 4.31 -0.07 -2.86
N PHE A 170 3.33 -0.93 -3.13
CA PHE A 170 1.99 -0.54 -3.53
C PHE A 170 1.08 -0.60 -2.30
N GLY A 171 0.99 0.51 -1.57
CA GLY A 171 0.08 0.67 -0.45
C GLY A 171 -1.30 1.09 -0.93
N GLY A 172 -2.16 0.14 -1.27
CA GLY A 172 -3.56 0.39 -1.61
C GLY A 172 -4.33 1.02 -0.44
N PRO A 173 -5.57 1.45 -0.65
CA PRO A 173 -6.36 2.14 0.36
C PRO A 173 -6.37 1.44 1.73
N PHE A 174 -6.30 2.22 2.82
CA PHE A 174 -6.31 1.71 4.20
C PHE A 174 -5.15 0.76 4.55
N THR A 175 -4.01 0.87 3.91
CA THR A 175 -2.78 0.21 4.38
C THR A 175 -2.25 0.94 5.61
N VAL A 176 -2.10 0.21 6.72
CA VAL A 176 -1.87 0.80 8.03
C VAL A 176 -0.71 0.11 8.76
N THR A 177 0.24 0.91 9.26
CA THR A 177 1.27 0.52 10.23
C THR A 177 1.37 1.59 11.31
N HIS A 178 1.35 1.18 12.59
CA HIS A 178 1.32 2.12 13.72
C HIS A 178 2.49 2.00 14.68
N HIS A 179 3.31 0.97 14.56
CA HIS A 179 4.30 0.60 15.59
C HIS A 179 5.71 0.58 15.04
N LYS A 180 6.69 0.76 15.92
CA LYS A 180 8.12 0.69 15.61
C LYS A 180 8.49 -0.68 15.02
N SER A 181 9.56 -0.69 14.23
CA SER A 181 10.14 -1.88 13.60
C SER A 181 9.21 -2.65 12.65
N SER A 182 8.12 -2.04 12.18
CA SER A 182 7.30 -2.62 11.13
C SER A 182 7.88 -2.26 9.76
N LEU A 183 8.10 -3.27 8.91
CA LEU A 183 8.67 -3.12 7.57
C LEU A 183 7.69 -3.55 6.49
N LEU A 184 7.40 -2.66 5.56
CA LEU A 184 6.63 -2.92 4.36
C LEU A 184 7.57 -2.73 3.15
N ILE A 185 8.09 -3.82 2.59
CA ILE A 185 9.09 -3.75 1.53
C ILE A 185 8.57 -4.47 0.28
N ALA A 186 8.56 -3.77 -0.85
CA ALA A 186 8.31 -4.31 -2.19
C ALA A 186 7.07 -5.23 -2.29
N GLY A 187 6.02 -4.89 -1.56
CA GLY A 187 4.76 -5.64 -1.51
C GLY A 187 3.56 -4.81 -1.94
N LEU A 188 2.53 -5.51 -2.44
CA LEU A 188 1.21 -4.95 -2.67
C LEU A 188 0.32 -5.23 -1.47
N PHE A 189 -0.24 -4.17 -0.93
CA PHE A 189 -1.11 -4.20 0.25
C PHE A 189 -2.40 -3.44 -0.03
N SER A 190 -3.47 -3.79 0.67
CA SER A 190 -4.71 -3.01 0.68
C SER A 190 -5.51 -3.37 1.93
N PHE A 191 -6.08 -2.39 2.62
CA PHE A 191 -6.79 -2.63 3.89
C PHE A 191 -5.99 -3.48 4.88
N LEU A 192 -4.67 -3.39 4.81
CA LEU A 192 -3.76 -4.10 5.70
C LEU A 192 -3.71 -3.42 7.07
N ASN A 193 -3.65 -4.22 8.11
CA ASN A 193 -3.22 -3.77 9.44
C ASN A 193 -1.95 -4.56 9.84
N ALA A 194 -0.79 -3.94 9.67
CA ALA A 194 0.49 -4.54 10.02
C ALA A 194 0.69 -4.55 11.53
N GLY A 195 1.05 -5.70 12.07
CA GLY A 195 1.37 -5.88 13.49
C GLY A 195 2.67 -5.20 13.89
N SER A 196 2.83 -4.93 15.19
CA SER A 196 4.05 -4.35 15.75
C SER A 196 5.26 -5.25 15.47
N GLY A 197 6.32 -4.68 14.90
CA GLY A 197 7.54 -5.43 14.57
C GLY A 197 7.39 -6.44 13.43
N SER A 198 6.25 -6.44 12.73
CA SER A 198 6.07 -7.35 11.60
C SER A 198 6.94 -6.94 10.41
N ASN A 199 7.43 -7.94 9.68
CA ASN A 199 8.31 -7.76 8.53
C ASN A 199 7.74 -8.46 7.31
N GLN A 200 7.47 -7.71 6.28
CA GLN A 200 6.99 -8.17 4.98
C GLN A 200 8.08 -7.85 3.94
N SER A 201 8.97 -8.79 3.69
CA SER A 201 10.13 -8.59 2.81
C SER A 201 10.75 -9.92 2.36
N ASN A 202 11.87 -9.87 1.63
CA ASN A 202 12.73 -11.03 1.37
C ASN A 202 14.10 -10.92 2.07
N HIS A 203 14.26 -10.01 2.99
CA HIS A 203 15.56 -9.66 3.58
C HIS A 203 16.16 -10.75 4.46
N MET A 204 15.34 -11.63 5.04
CA MET A 204 15.81 -12.69 5.94
C MET A 204 16.91 -13.56 5.33
N TYR A 205 16.78 -13.92 4.05
CA TYR A 205 17.72 -14.81 3.37
C TYR A 205 18.50 -14.13 2.25
N LYS A 206 18.31 -12.83 2.01
CA LYS A 206 18.95 -12.11 0.91
C LYS A 206 18.80 -12.82 -0.46
N LEU A 207 17.59 -13.27 -0.76
CA LEU A 207 17.27 -14.09 -1.93
C LEU A 207 17.33 -13.33 -3.27
N GLY A 208 17.98 -12.17 -3.30
CA GLY A 208 18.12 -11.35 -4.50
C GLY A 208 16.95 -10.39 -4.72
N PRO A 209 16.83 -9.78 -5.90
CA PRO A 209 15.96 -8.62 -6.13
C PRO A 209 14.49 -8.96 -6.35
N ILE A 210 14.10 -10.24 -6.37
CA ILE A 210 12.71 -10.62 -6.60
C ILE A 210 11.92 -10.48 -5.30
N HIS A 211 11.09 -9.47 -5.24
CA HIS A 211 10.24 -9.16 -4.12
C HIS A 211 8.78 -9.53 -4.45
N GLN A 212 8.00 -8.67 -4.94
CA GLN A 212 6.62 -8.87 -5.41
C GLN A 212 5.71 -9.69 -4.50
N GLY A 213 5.77 -9.42 -3.21
CA GLY A 213 4.80 -9.98 -2.29
C GLY A 213 3.42 -9.38 -2.49
N VAL A 214 2.39 -10.16 -2.21
CA VAL A 214 0.99 -9.69 -2.25
C VAL A 214 0.31 -10.09 -0.96
N VAL A 215 -0.20 -9.11 -0.23
CA VAL A 215 -1.12 -9.34 0.88
C VAL A 215 -2.45 -8.72 0.50
N GLU A 216 -3.40 -9.57 0.14
CA GLU A 216 -4.69 -9.11 -0.36
C GLU A 216 -5.49 -8.40 0.74
N ARG A 217 -6.50 -7.65 0.27
CA ARG A 217 -7.28 -6.74 1.10
C ARG A 217 -7.80 -7.34 2.41
N GLY A 218 -7.76 -6.53 3.45
CA GLY A 218 -8.37 -6.85 4.74
C GLY A 218 -7.56 -7.79 5.61
N SER A 219 -6.40 -8.23 5.14
CA SER A 219 -5.52 -9.10 5.91
C SER A 219 -4.82 -8.36 7.04
N LYS A 220 -4.36 -9.11 8.03
CA LYS A 220 -3.64 -8.60 9.19
C LYS A 220 -2.46 -9.48 9.51
N THR A 221 -1.42 -8.89 10.08
CA THR A 221 -0.34 -9.63 10.73
C THR A 221 -0.37 -9.41 12.23
N THR A 222 0.00 -10.42 12.99
CA THR A 222 0.23 -10.26 14.44
C THR A 222 1.58 -9.59 14.70
N SER A 223 1.85 -9.26 15.95
CA SER A 223 3.16 -8.73 16.34
C SER A 223 4.25 -9.73 16.00
N ASP A 224 5.41 -9.21 15.55
CA ASP A 224 6.60 -10.00 15.19
C ASP A 224 6.39 -11.03 14.06
N SER A 225 5.30 -10.92 13.31
CA SER A 225 5.08 -11.78 12.15
C SER A 225 6.08 -11.49 11.03
N TYR A 226 6.45 -12.51 10.30
CA TYR A 226 7.27 -12.41 9.10
C TYR A 226 6.56 -13.04 7.89
N ILE A 227 6.54 -12.35 6.76
CA ILE A 227 6.07 -12.92 5.49
C ILE A 227 7.22 -12.80 4.48
N LEU A 228 7.79 -13.94 4.09
CA LEU A 228 8.90 -13.99 3.15
C LEU A 228 8.39 -13.92 1.71
N TRP A 229 8.89 -12.92 0.95
CA TRP A 229 8.59 -12.76 -0.47
C TRP A 229 9.34 -13.76 -1.37
N PRO A 230 8.71 -14.14 -2.49
CA PRO A 230 7.39 -13.77 -3.01
C PRO A 230 6.28 -14.67 -2.45
N ALA A 231 5.57 -14.23 -1.44
CA ALA A 231 4.38 -14.90 -0.95
C ALA A 231 3.12 -14.15 -1.44
N LYS A 232 1.99 -14.88 -1.55
CA LYS A 232 0.68 -14.32 -1.85
C LYS A 232 -0.31 -14.75 -0.78
N ILE A 233 -0.74 -13.79 0.02
CA ILE A 233 -1.68 -14.03 1.13
C ILE A 233 -3.08 -13.65 0.68
N GLY A 234 -4.01 -14.58 0.77
CA GLY A 234 -5.40 -14.40 0.38
C GLY A 234 -6.14 -13.37 1.22
N ALA A 235 -7.20 -12.79 0.64
CA ALA A 235 -7.96 -11.71 1.25
C ALA A 235 -8.49 -12.05 2.64
N PHE A 236 -8.51 -11.06 3.53
CA PHE A 236 -9.03 -11.16 4.91
C PHE A 236 -8.37 -12.26 5.76
N SER A 237 -7.12 -12.59 5.47
CA SER A 237 -6.37 -13.56 6.26
C SER A 237 -5.74 -12.93 7.50
N LEU A 238 -5.52 -13.73 8.54
CA LEU A 238 -4.73 -13.39 9.70
C LEU A 238 -3.44 -14.21 9.70
N VAL A 239 -2.30 -13.52 9.67
CA VAL A 239 -0.97 -14.14 9.64
C VAL A 239 -0.35 -14.07 11.03
N MET A 240 -0.03 -15.23 11.61
CA MET A 240 0.50 -15.39 12.96
C MET A 240 1.82 -16.15 12.92
N GLY A 241 2.87 -15.51 13.41
CA GLY A 241 4.22 -16.09 13.46
C GLY A 241 5.05 -15.75 12.21
N ARG A 242 6.16 -16.47 12.04
CA ARG A 242 7.18 -16.19 11.02
C ARG A 242 7.14 -17.21 9.89
N HIS A 243 6.59 -16.81 8.75
CA HIS A 243 6.42 -17.65 7.57
C HIS A 243 7.63 -17.51 6.64
N THR A 244 8.46 -18.54 6.59
CA THR A 244 9.75 -18.56 5.88
C THR A 244 9.69 -19.26 4.53
N HIS A 245 8.50 -19.63 4.07
CA HIS A 245 8.23 -20.23 2.78
C HIS A 245 7.42 -19.29 1.89
N HIS A 246 7.55 -19.44 0.58
CA HIS A 246 6.81 -18.64 -0.41
C HIS A 246 5.40 -19.17 -0.62
N SER A 247 4.55 -19.05 0.39
CA SER A 247 3.18 -19.56 0.35
C SER A 247 2.29 -18.77 -0.62
N ASP A 248 1.48 -19.46 -1.42
CA ASP A 248 0.42 -18.84 -2.21
C ASP A 248 -0.95 -19.31 -1.72
N THR A 249 -1.61 -18.49 -0.91
CA THR A 249 -2.95 -18.73 -0.36
C THR A 249 -4.01 -17.86 -1.01
N SER A 250 -3.74 -17.28 -2.17
CA SER A 250 -4.62 -16.33 -2.86
C SER A 250 -6.03 -16.88 -3.16
N ASN A 251 -6.18 -18.20 -3.32
CA ASN A 251 -7.46 -18.88 -3.50
C ASN A 251 -8.10 -19.38 -2.20
N LEU A 252 -7.51 -19.10 -1.05
CA LEU A 252 -8.01 -19.48 0.27
C LEU A 252 -8.23 -18.22 1.12
N PRO A 253 -9.18 -17.33 0.76
CA PRO A 253 -9.46 -16.12 1.53
C PRO A 253 -10.01 -16.47 2.93
N PHE A 254 -9.99 -15.48 3.82
CA PHE A 254 -10.46 -15.60 5.20
C PHE A 254 -9.74 -16.69 6.01
N SER A 255 -8.47 -16.93 5.74
CA SER A 255 -7.72 -17.99 6.41
C SER A 255 -6.94 -17.47 7.61
N TYR A 256 -6.67 -18.37 8.57
CA TYR A 256 -5.57 -18.19 9.51
C TYR A 256 -4.33 -18.89 8.95
N LEU A 257 -3.21 -18.19 8.95
CA LEU A 257 -1.89 -18.74 8.71
C LEU A 257 -1.18 -18.78 10.06
N ILE A 258 -0.78 -19.96 10.48
CA ILE A 258 -0.17 -20.21 11.80
C ILE A 258 1.18 -20.86 11.57
N GLU A 259 2.24 -20.23 12.05
CA GLU A 259 3.57 -20.84 12.05
C GLU A 259 3.70 -21.80 13.23
N ASN A 260 4.17 -23.01 12.96
CA ASN A 260 4.56 -24.00 13.95
C ASN A 260 5.72 -24.83 13.39
N ASP A 261 6.81 -24.96 14.13
CA ASP A 261 8.02 -25.70 13.76
C ASP A 261 8.60 -25.32 12.39
N ASN A 262 8.63 -24.02 12.06
CA ASN A 262 9.03 -23.45 10.78
C ASN A 262 8.11 -23.81 9.58
N GLU A 263 7.00 -24.49 9.79
CA GLU A 263 6.01 -24.76 8.77
C GLU A 263 4.84 -23.78 8.83
N THR A 264 4.19 -23.56 7.70
CA THR A 264 3.00 -22.73 7.61
C THR A 264 1.75 -23.60 7.59
N TYR A 265 1.02 -23.62 8.68
CA TYR A 265 -0.29 -24.23 8.76
C TYR A 265 -1.37 -23.24 8.35
N ILE A 266 -2.36 -23.71 7.59
CA ILE A 266 -3.48 -22.87 7.18
C ILE A 266 -4.81 -23.47 7.66
N VAL A 267 -5.68 -22.59 8.18
CA VAL A 267 -7.08 -22.93 8.51
C VAL A 267 -7.97 -22.13 7.57
N PRO A 268 -8.43 -22.73 6.46
CA PRO A 268 -9.19 -22.03 5.43
C PRO A 268 -10.54 -21.51 5.93
N GLY A 269 -10.91 -20.30 5.56
CA GLY A 269 -12.24 -19.73 5.75
C GLY A 269 -12.62 -19.36 7.20
N ILE A 270 -11.82 -19.70 8.19
CA ILE A 270 -12.18 -19.51 9.62
C ILE A 270 -12.39 -18.03 9.97
N ASN A 271 -11.65 -17.13 9.34
CA ASN A 271 -11.67 -15.70 9.67
C ASN A 271 -12.93 -14.96 9.22
N ILE A 272 -13.76 -15.58 8.37
CA ILE A 272 -15.05 -14.97 7.95
C ILE A 272 -16.00 -14.79 9.14
N LYS A 273 -15.92 -15.65 10.13
CA LYS A 273 -16.76 -15.64 11.34
C LYS A 273 -16.14 -14.81 12.47
N SER A 274 -14.91 -14.31 12.31
CA SER A 274 -14.25 -13.60 13.39
C SER A 274 -14.88 -12.23 13.62
N VAL A 275 -15.13 -11.91 14.88
CA VAL A 275 -15.62 -10.59 15.31
C VAL A 275 -14.69 -9.48 14.81
N GLY A 276 -13.38 -9.74 14.76
CA GLY A 276 -12.38 -8.79 14.29
C GLY A 276 -12.57 -8.40 12.84
N THR A 277 -12.78 -9.35 11.95
CA THR A 277 -12.99 -9.11 10.51
C THR A 277 -14.31 -8.35 10.25
N ILE A 278 -15.41 -8.80 10.84
CA ILE A 278 -16.72 -8.15 10.70
C ILE A 278 -16.68 -6.73 11.24
N ARG A 279 -16.13 -6.54 12.44
CA ARG A 279 -16.01 -5.23 13.08
C ARG A 279 -15.20 -4.25 12.22
N ASP A 280 -14.11 -4.68 11.63
CA ASP A 280 -13.25 -3.81 10.85
C ASP A 280 -13.91 -3.42 9.52
N ALA A 281 -14.57 -4.36 8.85
CA ALA A 281 -15.36 -4.06 7.65
C ALA A 281 -16.45 -3.00 7.94
N GLN A 282 -17.11 -3.07 9.09
CA GLN A 282 -18.09 -2.08 9.51
C GLN A 282 -17.49 -0.71 9.86
N LYS A 283 -16.21 -0.68 10.26
CA LYS A 283 -15.52 0.57 10.65
C LYS A 283 -14.93 1.32 9.46
N TRP A 284 -14.52 0.64 8.38
CA TRP A 284 -13.84 1.30 7.26
C TRP A 284 -14.63 2.45 6.63
N PRO A 285 -15.94 2.37 6.36
CA PRO A 285 -16.70 3.51 5.83
C PRO A 285 -16.65 4.73 6.73
N LYS A 286 -16.67 4.50 8.05
CA LYS A 286 -16.63 5.58 9.08
C LYS A 286 -15.21 6.18 9.23
N ARG A 287 -14.20 5.49 8.72
CA ARG A 287 -12.81 5.92 8.75
C ARG A 287 -12.33 6.54 7.43
N ASP A 288 -13.22 6.67 6.44
CA ASP A 288 -12.91 7.43 5.23
C ASP A 288 -12.84 8.92 5.60
N ARG A 289 -11.61 9.44 5.62
CA ARG A 289 -11.30 10.81 6.04
C ARG A 289 -11.42 11.82 4.90
N ARG A 290 -11.56 11.36 3.66
CA ARG A 290 -11.58 12.22 2.48
C ARG A 290 -12.82 13.11 2.45
N LYS A 291 -12.58 14.42 2.45
CA LYS A 291 -13.63 15.45 2.34
C LYS A 291 -13.62 16.11 0.97
N ASP A 292 -12.57 15.92 0.19
CA ASP A 292 -12.48 16.40 -1.18
C ASP A 292 -13.64 15.83 -2.01
N PRO A 293 -14.43 16.65 -2.70
CA PRO A 293 -15.48 16.17 -3.59
C PRO A 293 -14.92 15.36 -4.79
N ASN A 294 -13.69 15.65 -5.21
CA ASN A 294 -12.99 14.89 -6.25
C ASN A 294 -12.19 13.74 -5.62
N LYS A 295 -12.83 12.60 -5.42
CA LYS A 295 -12.19 11.40 -4.86
C LYS A 295 -11.50 10.61 -5.98
N LEU A 296 -10.17 10.55 -5.94
CA LEU A 296 -9.37 9.81 -6.93
C LEU A 296 -9.58 8.29 -6.84
N ASP A 297 -9.70 7.76 -5.62
CA ASP A 297 -9.93 6.33 -5.41
C ASP A 297 -11.39 6.02 -5.16
N GLN A 298 -11.94 5.07 -5.91
CA GLN A 298 -13.23 4.45 -5.61
C GLN A 298 -13.02 3.25 -4.69
N ILE A 299 -13.71 3.20 -3.57
CA ILE A 299 -13.52 2.19 -2.55
C ILE A 299 -14.78 1.34 -2.41
N ASN A 300 -14.63 0.03 -2.58
CA ASN A 300 -15.64 -0.93 -2.17
C ASN A 300 -15.40 -1.36 -0.72
N PHE A 301 -16.30 -1.02 0.18
CA PHE A 301 -16.20 -1.36 1.60
C PHE A 301 -16.84 -2.72 1.96
N ASN A 302 -17.49 -3.38 1.03
CA ASN A 302 -18.17 -4.65 1.30
C ASN A 302 -17.14 -5.74 1.66
N LEU A 303 -17.47 -6.53 2.66
CA LEU A 303 -16.67 -7.69 3.07
C LEU A 303 -16.59 -8.72 1.94
N LEU A 304 -17.74 -9.02 1.35
CA LEU A 304 -17.85 -9.90 0.19
C LEU A 304 -17.95 -9.08 -1.09
N SER A 305 -17.20 -9.47 -2.09
CA SER A 305 -17.22 -8.92 -3.44
C SER A 305 -17.22 -10.06 -4.45
N PRO A 306 -17.59 -9.85 -5.72
CA PRO A 306 -17.49 -10.89 -6.74
C PRO A 306 -16.11 -11.56 -6.79
N TYR A 307 -15.05 -10.77 -6.68
CA TYR A 307 -13.68 -11.27 -6.61
C TYR A 307 -13.46 -12.22 -5.42
N THR A 308 -13.84 -11.79 -4.21
CA THR A 308 -13.64 -12.59 -3.00
C THR A 308 -14.45 -13.90 -3.05
N ILE A 309 -15.70 -13.82 -3.55
CA ILE A 309 -16.56 -14.99 -3.71
C ILE A 309 -16.00 -16.00 -4.72
N GLN A 310 -15.47 -15.52 -5.85
CA GLN A 310 -14.79 -16.41 -6.83
C GLN A 310 -13.60 -17.13 -6.19
N LYS A 311 -12.80 -16.42 -5.37
CA LYS A 311 -11.70 -17.04 -4.62
C LYS A 311 -12.20 -18.09 -3.61
N MET A 312 -13.33 -17.86 -2.96
CA MET A 312 -13.93 -18.83 -2.05
C MET A 312 -14.36 -20.10 -2.80
N TYR A 313 -15.00 -20.00 -3.97
CA TYR A 313 -15.34 -21.16 -4.80
C TYR A 313 -14.08 -21.90 -5.25
N ALA A 314 -13.07 -21.21 -5.76
CA ALA A 314 -11.79 -21.84 -6.11
C ALA A 314 -11.17 -22.59 -4.91
N GLY A 315 -11.26 -22.00 -3.72
CA GLY A 315 -10.79 -22.64 -2.48
C GLY A 315 -11.55 -23.92 -2.15
N ILE A 316 -12.87 -23.94 -2.30
CA ILE A 316 -13.69 -25.14 -2.10
C ILE A 316 -13.27 -26.24 -3.08
N ASP A 317 -13.08 -25.90 -4.36
CA ASP A 317 -12.65 -26.85 -5.39
C ASP A 317 -11.27 -27.45 -5.08
N ILE A 318 -10.33 -26.60 -4.63
CA ILE A 318 -9.00 -27.04 -4.18
C ILE A 318 -9.11 -28.02 -3.02
N LEU A 319 -9.87 -27.69 -1.97
CA LEU A 319 -10.02 -28.57 -0.80
C LEU A 319 -10.68 -29.90 -1.16
N ASN A 320 -11.71 -29.90 -2.00
CA ASN A 320 -12.35 -31.11 -2.49
C ASN A 320 -11.38 -31.97 -3.32
N THR A 321 -10.56 -31.35 -4.16
CA THR A 321 -9.56 -32.08 -4.97
C THR A 321 -8.50 -32.69 -4.08
N LEU A 322 -7.96 -31.98 -3.10
CA LEU A 322 -6.98 -32.52 -2.16
C LEU A 322 -7.54 -33.71 -1.38
N ARG A 323 -8.78 -33.60 -0.90
CA ARG A 323 -9.47 -34.68 -0.21
C ARG A 323 -9.62 -35.95 -1.09
N SER A 324 -10.06 -35.75 -2.32
CA SER A 324 -10.23 -36.89 -3.28
C SER A 324 -8.88 -37.56 -3.61
N LEU A 325 -7.81 -36.76 -3.81
CA LEU A 325 -6.48 -37.29 -4.12
C LEU A 325 -5.86 -38.07 -2.95
N SER A 326 -6.20 -37.74 -1.72
CA SER A 326 -5.73 -38.48 -0.53
C SER A 326 -6.50 -39.76 -0.25
N GLY A 327 -7.55 -40.06 -1.02
CA GLY A 327 -8.46 -41.20 -0.76
C GLY A 327 -9.24 -41.02 0.55
N GLU A 328 -9.40 -39.80 1.02
CA GLU A 328 -10.09 -39.41 2.27
C GLU A 328 -9.48 -40.00 3.56
N THR A 329 -8.24 -40.49 3.48
CA THR A 329 -7.57 -41.18 4.59
C THR A 329 -6.46 -40.35 5.25
N SER A 330 -6.02 -39.28 4.59
CA SER A 330 -4.97 -38.39 5.13
C SER A 330 -5.56 -37.37 6.08
N HIS A 331 -4.90 -37.12 7.21
CA HIS A 331 -5.26 -36.09 8.16
C HIS A 331 -4.63 -34.73 7.83
N THR A 332 -3.67 -34.68 6.90
CA THR A 332 -2.96 -33.47 6.48
C THR A 332 -2.79 -33.43 4.98
N TYR A 333 -2.87 -32.24 4.41
CA TYR A 333 -2.64 -31.97 2.99
C TYR A 333 -1.58 -30.89 2.83
N SER A 334 -0.72 -31.04 1.83
CA SER A 334 0.20 -29.98 1.44
C SER A 334 -0.38 -29.21 0.24
N TYR A 335 -0.36 -27.88 0.33
CA TYR A 335 -0.81 -27.00 -0.74
C TYR A 335 0.01 -25.71 -0.75
N GLN A 336 0.71 -25.43 -1.88
CA GLN A 336 1.45 -24.17 -2.11
C GLN A 336 2.30 -23.74 -0.91
N SER A 337 3.16 -24.63 -0.44
CA SER A 337 4.02 -24.43 0.75
C SER A 337 3.22 -24.15 2.03
N THR A 338 2.04 -24.71 2.16
CA THR A 338 1.25 -24.70 3.40
C THR A 338 0.78 -26.09 3.76
N ILE A 339 0.46 -26.33 5.03
CA ILE A 339 -0.11 -27.54 5.56
C ILE A 339 -1.55 -27.27 6.00
N ILE A 340 -2.48 -28.08 5.53
CA ILE A 340 -3.90 -28.03 5.90
C ILE A 340 -4.21 -29.26 6.73
N ASN A 341 -4.64 -29.08 7.98
CA ASN A 341 -5.16 -30.17 8.81
C ASN A 341 -6.66 -30.36 8.55
N GLN A 342 -7.09 -31.62 8.46
CA GLN A 342 -8.49 -31.98 8.31
C GLN A 342 -9.27 -31.79 9.60
#